data_ee320cdce756fb023a8455f2a25a0d7b
#
_entry.id   ee320cdce756fb023a8455f2a25a0d7b
#
_cell.length_a   1.000
_cell.length_b   1.000
_cell.length_c   1.000
_cell.angle_alpha   90.00
_cell.angle_beta   90.00
_cell.angle_gamma   90.00
#
_symmetry.space_group_name_H-M   'P 1'
#
loop_
_entity.id
_entity.type
_entity.pdbx_description
1 polymer ?
#
loop_
_entity_poly.entity_id
_entity_poly.type
_entity_poly.pdbx_seq_one_letter_code
_entity_poly.pdbx_strand_id
1 'polypeptide(L)'
;REIMGYEDFISEKGRSLLEKDAEAQIKKDIEDLIEKAQKEYKTDFLGFGESIKRSMPNVWRSIEKEWNEIFMDIETSVEVDISIKGSAIKSKPIKVGD
;
A
#
# COMPACT_ATOMS: atom_id res chain seq x y z
N ARG A 1 -9.03 -23.47 14.92
CA ARG A 1 -8.45 -24.67 14.40
C ARG A 1 -8.52 -24.72 12.88
N GLU A 2 -7.53 -25.28 12.33
CA GLU A 2 -7.45 -25.40 10.89
C GLU A 2 -8.50 -26.37 10.36
N ILE A 3 -9.09 -26.03 9.25
CA ILE A 3 -10.04 -26.90 8.58
C ILE A 3 -9.27 -28.07 8.00
N MET A 4 -9.71 -29.26 8.31
CA MET A 4 -9.06 -30.45 7.88
C MET A 4 -9.02 -30.50 6.35
N GLY A 5 -7.82 -30.67 5.80
CA GLY A 5 -7.66 -30.77 4.36
C GLY A 5 -7.83 -29.47 3.60
N TYR A 6 -7.95 -28.37 4.31
CA TYR A 6 -8.12 -27.09 3.61
C TYR A 6 -6.94 -26.81 2.68
N GLU A 7 -5.75 -27.08 3.16
CA GLU A 7 -4.56 -26.88 2.34
C GLU A 7 -4.51 -27.80 1.15
N ASP A 8 -5.14 -28.96 1.27
CA ASP A 8 -5.16 -29.90 0.16
C ASP A 8 -6.07 -29.43 -0.94
N PHE A 9 -7.10 -28.63 -0.62
CA PHE A 9 -8.00 -28.08 -1.62
C PHE A 9 -7.39 -26.89 -2.34
N ILE A 10 -6.52 -26.17 -1.67
CA ILE A 10 -5.93 -24.99 -2.27
C ILE A 10 -4.61 -25.41 -2.90
N SER A 11 -4.66 -25.69 -4.19
CA SER A 11 -3.46 -26.01 -4.93
C SER A 11 -2.56 -24.79 -4.97
N GLU A 12 -1.33 -25.01 -5.39
CA GLU A 12 -0.39 -23.92 -5.56
C GLU A 12 -0.94 -22.86 -6.48
N LYS A 13 -1.61 -23.29 -7.55
CA LYS A 13 -2.22 -22.36 -8.49
C LYS A 13 -3.34 -21.60 -7.83
N GLY A 14 -4.17 -22.27 -7.03
CA GLY A 14 -5.25 -21.62 -6.33
C GLY A 14 -4.77 -20.59 -5.34
N ARG A 15 -3.68 -20.91 -4.63
CA ARG A 15 -3.09 -19.96 -3.71
C ARG A 15 -2.59 -18.71 -4.43
N SER A 16 -1.95 -18.92 -5.57
CA SER A 16 -1.45 -17.81 -6.36
C SER A 16 -2.58 -16.89 -6.81
N LEU A 17 -3.70 -17.47 -7.22
CA LEU A 17 -4.86 -16.67 -7.62
C LEU A 17 -5.43 -15.89 -6.45
N LEU A 18 -5.53 -16.53 -5.28
CA LEU A 18 -6.01 -15.83 -4.09
C LEU A 18 -5.09 -14.71 -3.68
N GLU A 19 -3.79 -14.95 -3.75
CA GLU A 19 -2.82 -13.91 -3.43
C GLU A 19 -2.98 -12.71 -4.35
N LYS A 20 -3.13 -12.97 -5.63
CA LYS A 20 -3.27 -11.89 -6.60
C LYS A 20 -4.56 -11.13 -6.41
N ASP A 21 -5.66 -11.84 -6.14
CA ASP A 21 -6.92 -11.17 -5.89
C ASP A 21 -6.86 -10.29 -4.64
N ALA A 22 -6.27 -10.81 -3.58
CA ALA A 22 -6.14 -10.05 -2.35
C ALA A 22 -5.24 -8.84 -2.55
N GLU A 23 -4.14 -9.03 -3.26
CA GLU A 23 -3.22 -7.92 -3.54
C GLU A 23 -3.91 -6.83 -4.34
N ALA A 24 -4.68 -7.22 -5.35
CA ALA A 24 -5.36 -6.25 -6.19
C ALA A 24 -6.39 -5.46 -5.41
N GLN A 25 -7.14 -6.13 -4.52
CA GLN A 25 -8.16 -5.46 -3.74
C GLN A 25 -7.54 -4.48 -2.75
N ILE A 26 -6.49 -4.92 -2.06
CA ILE A 26 -5.82 -4.06 -1.09
C ILE A 26 -5.16 -2.89 -1.79
N LYS A 27 -4.54 -3.15 -2.94
CA LYS A 27 -3.93 -2.09 -3.71
C LYS A 27 -4.96 -1.03 -4.09
N LYS A 28 -6.11 -1.48 -4.56
CA LYS A 28 -7.17 -0.56 -4.95
C LYS A 28 -7.66 0.25 -3.75
N ASP A 29 -7.83 -0.39 -2.61
CA ASP A 29 -8.28 0.30 -1.40
C ASP A 29 -7.30 1.38 -0.99
N ILE A 30 -6.00 1.09 -1.06
CA ILE A 30 -4.99 2.06 -0.70
C ILE A 30 -4.93 3.20 -1.72
N GLU A 31 -5.04 2.86 -3.00
CA GLU A 31 -5.07 3.90 -4.04
C GLU A 31 -6.26 4.82 -3.88
N ASP A 32 -7.42 4.26 -3.54
CA ASP A 32 -8.61 5.06 -3.28
C ASP A 32 -8.40 5.98 -2.09
N LEU A 33 -7.74 5.49 -1.04
CA LEU A 33 -7.47 6.29 0.13
C LEU A 33 -6.53 7.45 -0.19
N ILE A 34 -5.50 7.18 -0.98
CA ILE A 34 -4.57 8.22 -1.39
C ILE A 34 -5.31 9.27 -2.22
N GLU A 35 -6.14 8.81 -3.13
CA GLU A 35 -6.90 9.73 -3.97
C GLU A 35 -7.82 10.62 -3.12
N LYS A 36 -8.46 10.05 -2.13
CA LYS A 36 -9.29 10.85 -1.23
C LYS A 36 -8.47 11.89 -0.49
N ALA A 37 -7.29 11.50 -0.04
CA ALA A 37 -6.41 12.45 0.66
C ALA A 37 -6.05 13.61 -0.26
N GLN A 38 -5.78 13.32 -1.53
CA GLN A 38 -5.35 14.34 -2.48
C GLN A 38 -6.49 15.19 -3.00
N LYS A 39 -7.62 14.57 -3.32
CA LYS A 39 -8.69 15.26 -4.05
C LYS A 39 -9.82 15.74 -3.15
N GLU A 40 -10.16 14.95 -2.14
CA GLU A 40 -11.31 15.26 -1.32
C GLU A 40 -10.91 16.03 -0.07
N TYR A 41 -9.98 15.46 0.70
CA TYR A 41 -9.56 16.09 1.95
C TYR A 41 -8.46 17.10 1.75
N LYS A 42 -7.68 16.93 0.69
CA LYS A 42 -6.57 17.84 0.35
C LYS A 42 -5.60 17.99 1.51
N THR A 43 -5.35 16.89 2.19
CA THR A 43 -4.52 16.87 3.38
C THR A 43 -3.68 15.60 3.39
N ASP A 44 -2.41 15.75 3.66
CA ASP A 44 -1.49 14.61 3.76
C ASP A 44 -1.61 13.95 5.13
N PHE A 45 -2.78 13.36 5.40
CA PHE A 45 -2.95 12.67 6.67
C PHE A 45 -2.26 11.31 6.67
N LEU A 46 -1.73 10.90 5.53
CA LEU A 46 -0.99 9.64 5.43
C LEU A 46 0.46 9.78 5.86
N GLY A 47 0.95 11.01 5.99
CA GLY A 47 2.29 11.26 6.49
C GLY A 47 3.40 11.14 5.46
N PHE A 48 3.09 11.34 4.18
CA PHE A 48 4.12 11.28 3.15
C PHE A 48 5.18 12.33 3.36
N GLY A 49 4.76 13.55 3.71
CA GLY A 49 5.72 14.63 3.95
C GLY A 49 6.64 14.32 5.11
N GLU A 50 6.09 13.72 6.15
CA GLU A 50 6.88 13.35 7.31
C GLU A 50 7.93 12.32 6.95
N SER A 51 7.57 11.39 6.07
CA SER A 51 8.51 10.38 5.60
C SER A 51 9.64 11.01 4.79
N ILE A 52 9.30 11.96 3.94
CA ILE A 52 10.31 12.65 3.14
C ILE A 52 11.25 13.43 4.05
N LYS A 53 10.68 14.09 5.06
CA LYS A 53 11.48 14.88 6.00
C LYS A 53 12.50 13.99 6.72
N ARG A 54 12.09 12.80 7.11
CA ARG A 54 12.98 11.88 7.80
C ARG A 54 14.02 11.27 6.89
N SER A 55 13.61 10.88 5.69
CA SER A 55 14.49 10.14 4.79
C SER A 55 15.35 11.06 3.95
N MET A 56 14.84 12.22 3.59
CA MET A 56 15.51 13.13 2.68
C MET A 56 15.33 14.57 3.16
N PRO A 57 15.96 14.91 4.27
CA PRO A 57 15.75 16.25 4.86
C PRO A 57 16.15 17.40 3.94
N ASN A 58 17.15 17.20 3.08
CA ASN A 58 17.54 18.27 2.18
C ASN A 58 16.50 18.50 1.10
N VAL A 59 15.92 17.42 0.60
CA VAL A 59 14.83 17.52 -0.37
C VAL A 59 13.62 18.19 0.29
N TRP A 60 13.31 17.75 1.52
CA TRP A 60 12.18 18.32 2.25
C TRP A 60 12.31 19.82 2.41
N ARG A 61 13.49 20.29 2.73
CA ARG A 61 13.69 21.72 2.91
C ARG A 61 13.37 22.52 1.67
N SER A 62 13.62 21.93 0.52
CA SER A 62 13.38 22.63 -0.75
C SER A 62 11.92 22.61 -1.17
N ILE A 63 11.10 21.70 -0.62
CA ILE A 63 9.70 21.57 -1.05
C ILE A 63 8.70 21.83 0.06
N GLU A 64 9.17 22.06 1.27
CA GLU A 64 8.32 22.13 2.44
C GLU A 64 7.22 23.18 2.30
N LYS A 65 7.56 24.33 1.78
CA LYS A 65 6.59 25.42 1.69
C LYS A 65 5.50 25.16 0.66
N GLU A 66 5.79 24.31 -0.31
CA GLU A 66 4.86 24.00 -1.38
C GLU A 66 4.30 22.59 -1.26
N TRP A 67 4.55 21.94 -0.13
CA TRP A 67 4.19 20.54 0.01
C TRP A 67 2.72 20.26 -0.22
N ASN A 68 1.83 21.12 0.29
CA ASN A 68 0.41 20.88 0.10
C ASN A 68 0.03 20.82 -1.37
N GLU A 69 0.61 21.70 -2.18
CA GLU A 69 0.32 21.71 -3.60
C GLU A 69 0.95 20.51 -4.28
N ILE A 70 2.17 20.19 -3.90
CA ILE A 70 2.86 19.05 -4.46
C ILE A 70 2.11 17.76 -4.14
N PHE A 71 1.66 17.62 -2.91
CA PHE A 71 0.96 16.43 -2.49
C PHE A 71 -0.30 16.17 -3.31
N MET A 72 -1.02 17.22 -3.64
CA MET A 72 -2.26 17.06 -4.39
C MET A 72 -2.05 16.58 -5.82
N ASP A 73 -0.87 16.81 -6.37
CA ASP A 73 -0.58 16.44 -7.76
C ASP A 73 0.39 15.30 -7.90
N ILE A 74 1.01 14.88 -6.82
CA ILE A 74 2.05 13.85 -6.89
C ILE A 74 1.44 12.51 -7.26
N GLU A 75 2.15 11.77 -8.11
CA GLU A 75 1.74 10.42 -8.46
C GLU A 75 2.40 9.44 -7.52
N THR A 76 1.64 8.45 -7.08
CA THR A 76 2.15 7.44 -6.17
C THR A 76 2.03 6.06 -6.80
N SER A 77 2.92 5.18 -6.39
CA SER A 77 2.89 3.79 -6.83
C SER A 77 2.71 2.93 -5.58
N VAL A 78 1.72 2.06 -5.61
CA VAL A 78 1.41 1.20 -4.47
C VAL A 78 1.71 -0.24 -4.85
N GLU A 79 2.51 -0.89 -4.01
CA GLU A 79 2.83 -2.30 -4.20
C GLU A 79 2.39 -3.07 -2.97
N VAL A 80 1.69 -4.18 -3.21
CA VAL A 80 1.22 -5.04 -2.13
C VAL A 80 1.68 -6.45 -2.44
N ASP A 81 2.26 -7.11 -1.45
CA ASP A 81 2.79 -8.46 -1.60
C ASP A 81 2.22 -9.33 -0.49
N ILE A 82 1.42 -10.31 -0.87
CA ILE A 82 0.77 -11.20 0.08
C ILE A 82 1.20 -12.63 -0.20
N SER A 83 1.59 -13.33 0.84
CA SER A 83 1.93 -14.74 0.74
C SER A 83 0.99 -15.55 1.61
N ILE A 84 0.39 -16.56 1.03
CA ILE A 84 -0.47 -17.49 1.75
C ILE A 84 0.31 -18.77 2.00
N LYS A 85 0.42 -19.11 3.28
CA LYS A 85 1.13 -20.33 3.66
C LYS A 85 0.24 -21.14 4.58
N GLY A 86 -0.13 -22.31 4.10
CA GLY A 86 -1.05 -23.13 4.83
C GLY A 86 -2.34 -22.39 5.03
N SER A 87 -2.77 -22.28 6.28
CA SER A 87 -4.00 -21.58 6.61
C SER A 87 -3.75 -20.15 7.10
N ALA A 88 -2.52 -19.66 6.93
CA ALA A 88 -2.17 -18.33 7.42
C ALA A 88 -1.87 -17.40 6.26
N ILE A 89 -2.25 -16.15 6.41
CA ILE A 89 -1.90 -15.12 5.45
C ILE A 89 -0.84 -14.23 6.08
N LYS A 90 0.26 -14.09 5.38
CA LYS A 90 1.35 -13.22 5.81
C LYS A 90 1.52 -12.11 4.79
N SER A 91 1.63 -10.91 5.26
CA SER A 91 1.80 -9.79 4.37
C SER A 91 3.11 -9.08 4.67
N LYS A 92 3.72 -8.56 3.65
CA LYS A 92 4.92 -7.75 3.79
C LYS A 92 4.52 -6.30 3.91
N PRO A 93 5.42 -5.47 4.45
CA PRO A 93 5.10 -4.05 4.54
C PRO A 93 4.74 -3.48 3.19
N ILE A 94 3.80 -2.57 3.20
CA ILE A 94 3.36 -1.90 1.98
C ILE A 94 4.32 -0.77 1.68
N LYS A 95 4.76 -0.72 0.44
CA LYS A 95 5.62 0.36 -0.02
C LYS A 95 4.81 1.32 -0.85
N VAL A 96 4.92 2.58 -0.54
CA VAL A 96 4.15 3.61 -1.21
C VAL A 96 5.05 4.67 -1.78
N GLY A 97 4.83 5.03 -3.02
CA GLY A 97 5.50 6.16 -3.64
C GLY A 97 6.91 5.92 -3.93
N ASP A 98 7.51 5.38 -4.53
CA ASP A 98 8.87 5.29 -4.75
C ASP A 98 9.35 5.68 -6.18
#